data_9715a1e7d3e67f6eb5e9dc46ea74f5d8
#
_entry.id   9715a1e7d3e67f6eb5e9dc46ea74f5d8
#
_cell.length_a   1.000
_cell.length_b   1.000
_cell.length_c   1.000
_cell.angle_alpha   90.00
_cell.angle_beta   90.00
_cell.angle_gamma   90.00
#
_symmetry.space_group_name_H-M   'P 1'
#
loop_
_entity.id
_entity.type
_entity.pdbx_description
1 polymer ?
#
loop_
_entity_poly.entity_id
_entity_poly.type
_entity_poly.pdbx_seq_one_letter_code
_entity_poly.pdbx_strand_id
1 'polypeptide(L)'
;MLRFSRLTLAACVLALLPVSSAFSAEQTLTIYTSRKEELIKPQLEAFTKKTGIKVNMLYDEAPKLIARLESEGKDSPADVLMPADVASMVLAADKGLLAAVDSSALTAAVPAALRDEKGRWFGLGQRLRVVFYNKEKVKPSELSTYEDLADPKWKGQILVRSSSHPYNLSLIAAMIATSGAEKAESWTKGVTSNLARTPQGGDVDQIRAVAAGEAKLAIANSYYYARMLNSPHPEMKAAAQKVGIFFPNQKAAEGQLQGAHLNLSGAGVVAGSRHQAQAVQFIEYLASEEGQRLYADSNFEYPVNPKVAPSETLKQFGAYRADEAAVKTMAAHVQEAIRITDRAGWK
;
A
#
# COMPACT_ATOMS: atom_id res chain seq x y z
N MET A 1 -46.61 51.50 74.46
CA MET A 1 -45.78 51.79 73.28
C MET A 1 -45.06 50.52 72.84
N LEU A 2 -45.62 49.77 71.92
CA LEU A 2 -45.06 48.51 71.46
C LEU A 2 -44.37 48.81 70.08
N ARG A 3 -43.05 48.48 70.01
CA ARG A 3 -42.28 48.51 68.74
C ARG A 3 -42.33 47.14 68.05
N PHE A 4 -42.91 47.06 66.88
CA PHE A 4 -42.83 45.88 66.02
C PHE A 4 -41.53 45.93 65.22
N SER A 5 -40.73 44.87 65.43
CA SER A 5 -39.51 44.66 64.61
C SER A 5 -39.92 43.82 63.37
N ARG A 6 -39.57 44.34 62.18
CA ARG A 6 -39.78 43.63 60.91
C ARG A 6 -38.58 42.75 60.59
N LEU A 7 -38.77 41.43 60.59
CA LEU A 7 -37.81 40.47 60.06
C LEU A 7 -37.96 40.41 58.54
N THR A 8 -36.87 40.78 57.86
CA THR A 8 -36.78 40.60 56.40
C THR A 8 -36.20 39.23 56.09
N LEU A 9 -36.99 38.36 55.49
CA LEU A 9 -36.58 37.02 55.02
C LEU A 9 -35.90 37.20 53.63
N ALA A 10 -34.58 36.96 53.56
CA ALA A 10 -33.86 36.94 52.29
C ALA A 10 -34.00 35.51 51.68
N ALA A 11 -34.75 35.40 50.58
CA ALA A 11 -34.85 34.15 49.84
C ALA A 11 -33.66 34.01 48.90
N CYS A 12 -32.71 33.10 49.22
CA CYS A 12 -31.67 32.71 48.27
C CYS A 12 -32.29 31.81 47.18
N VAL A 13 -32.45 32.39 45.96
CA VAL A 13 -32.78 31.61 44.77
C VAL A 13 -31.50 30.97 44.26
N LEU A 14 -31.32 29.67 44.53
CA LEU A 14 -30.29 28.84 43.90
C LEU A 14 -30.67 28.61 42.43
N ALA A 15 -30.01 29.34 41.50
CA ALA A 15 -30.13 29.06 40.08
C ALA A 15 -29.43 27.75 39.73
N LEU A 16 -30.19 26.68 39.58
CA LEU A 16 -29.75 25.43 38.96
C LEU A 16 -29.49 25.68 37.49
N LEU A 17 -28.21 25.89 37.12
CA LEU A 17 -27.79 25.87 35.71
C LEU A 17 -27.93 24.40 35.21
N PRO A 18 -28.65 24.16 34.11
CA PRO A 18 -28.66 22.83 33.49
C PRO A 18 -27.26 22.55 32.99
N VAL A 19 -26.58 21.55 33.53
CA VAL A 19 -25.39 20.94 32.96
C VAL A 19 -25.91 20.20 31.69
N SER A 20 -25.90 20.88 30.58
CA SER A 20 -26.10 20.24 29.27
C SER A 20 -24.92 19.31 29.05
N SER A 21 -25.10 18.02 29.39
CA SER A 21 -24.25 16.97 28.90
C SER A 21 -24.41 16.97 27.38
N ALA A 22 -23.52 17.67 26.68
CA ALA A 22 -23.39 17.54 25.26
C ALA A 22 -23.01 16.06 25.01
N PHE A 23 -24.01 15.24 24.68
CA PHE A 23 -23.76 13.98 24.02
C PHE A 23 -22.99 14.31 22.75
N SER A 24 -21.67 14.18 22.78
CA SER A 24 -20.85 14.21 21.58
C SER A 24 -21.43 13.11 20.69
N ALA A 25 -22.06 13.49 19.59
CA ALA A 25 -22.50 12.53 18.60
C ALA A 25 -21.27 11.66 18.27
N GLU A 26 -21.46 10.34 18.32
CA GLU A 26 -20.39 9.38 18.08
C GLU A 26 -19.82 9.65 16.68
N GLN A 27 -18.57 10.16 16.65
CA GLN A 27 -17.94 10.50 15.38
C GLN A 27 -17.55 9.21 14.68
N THR A 28 -18.05 9.03 13.46
CA THR A 28 -17.78 7.83 12.65
C THR A 28 -17.15 8.26 11.34
N LEU A 29 -16.10 7.57 10.94
CA LEU A 29 -15.40 7.73 9.67
C LEU A 29 -15.66 6.50 8.82
N THR A 30 -15.98 6.66 7.53
CA THR A 30 -16.17 5.55 6.59
C THR A 30 -15.02 5.49 5.60
N ILE A 31 -14.34 4.35 5.55
CA ILE A 31 -13.25 4.11 4.60
C ILE A 31 -13.66 3.08 3.53
N TYR A 32 -13.37 3.39 2.27
CA TYR A 32 -13.43 2.46 1.16
C TYR A 32 -12.03 1.95 0.88
N THR A 33 -11.79 0.64 0.98
CA THR A 33 -10.45 0.08 0.88
C THR A 33 -10.40 -1.22 0.10
N SER A 34 -9.33 -1.40 -0.68
CA SER A 34 -8.99 -2.69 -1.29
C SER A 34 -7.95 -3.48 -0.48
N ARG A 35 -7.65 -3.00 0.73
CA ARG A 35 -6.79 -3.73 1.66
C ARG A 35 -7.62 -4.69 2.50
N LYS A 36 -7.16 -5.92 2.63
CA LYS A 36 -7.81 -6.91 3.48
C LYS A 36 -7.87 -6.45 4.93
N GLU A 37 -8.94 -6.78 5.64
CA GLU A 37 -9.19 -6.34 7.01
C GLU A 37 -8.01 -6.66 7.94
N GLU A 38 -7.46 -7.86 7.86
CA GLU A 38 -6.35 -8.28 8.70
C GLU A 38 -5.09 -7.42 8.56
N LEU A 39 -4.95 -6.66 7.45
CA LEU A 39 -3.81 -5.79 7.19
C LEU A 39 -3.99 -4.36 7.71
N ILE A 40 -5.20 -3.96 8.04
CA ILE A 40 -5.51 -2.58 8.46
C ILE A 40 -6.13 -2.49 9.84
N LYS A 41 -6.75 -3.57 10.32
CA LYS A 41 -7.48 -3.61 11.60
C LYS A 41 -6.65 -3.08 12.80
N PRO A 42 -5.37 -3.45 12.98
CA PRO A 42 -4.60 -2.91 14.10
C PRO A 42 -4.49 -1.39 14.09
N GLN A 43 -4.37 -0.78 12.90
CA GLN A 43 -4.29 0.66 12.72
C GLN A 43 -5.63 1.34 13.01
N LEU A 44 -6.75 0.74 12.57
CA LEU A 44 -8.09 1.26 12.84
C LEU A 44 -8.42 1.23 14.33
N GLU A 45 -8.11 0.13 15.01
CA GLU A 45 -8.32 -0.02 16.44
C GLU A 45 -7.49 0.97 17.25
N ALA A 46 -6.21 1.14 16.88
CA ALA A 46 -5.32 2.08 17.54
C ALA A 46 -5.75 3.54 17.33
N PHE A 47 -6.18 3.90 16.11
CA PHE A 47 -6.75 5.22 15.81
C PHE A 47 -8.01 5.48 16.64
N THR A 48 -8.95 4.54 16.65
CA THR A 48 -10.20 4.66 17.42
C THR A 48 -9.92 4.79 18.90
N LYS A 49 -9.00 3.99 19.44
CA LYS A 49 -8.59 4.08 20.87
C LYS A 49 -8.00 5.46 21.21
N LYS A 50 -7.24 6.04 20.29
CA LYS A 50 -6.56 7.33 20.49
C LYS A 50 -7.50 8.52 20.37
N THR A 51 -8.46 8.47 19.46
CA THR A 51 -9.28 9.63 19.07
C THR A 51 -10.73 9.55 19.50
N GLY A 52 -11.24 8.36 19.83
CA GLY A 52 -12.66 8.10 20.03
C GLY A 52 -13.47 8.02 18.72
N ILE A 53 -12.87 8.26 17.56
CA ILE A 53 -13.53 8.20 16.26
C ILE A 53 -13.65 6.74 15.83
N LYS A 54 -14.87 6.26 15.62
CA LYS A 54 -15.11 4.92 15.06
C LYS A 54 -14.83 4.89 13.56
N VAL A 55 -14.28 3.79 13.08
CA VAL A 55 -14.00 3.61 11.66
C VAL A 55 -14.81 2.45 11.11
N ASN A 56 -15.70 2.74 10.17
CA ASN A 56 -16.40 1.76 9.36
C ASN A 56 -15.60 1.47 8.09
N MET A 57 -15.55 0.21 7.68
CA MET A 57 -14.79 -0.21 6.53
C MET A 57 -15.70 -0.90 5.50
N LEU A 58 -15.60 -0.47 4.24
CA LEU A 58 -16.13 -1.19 3.09
C LEU A 58 -14.95 -1.72 2.29
N TYR A 59 -14.87 -3.06 2.17
CA TYR A 59 -13.86 -3.75 1.40
C TYR A 59 -14.39 -4.19 0.04
N ASP A 60 -13.71 -3.81 -1.04
CA ASP A 60 -13.89 -4.35 -2.39
C ASP A 60 -12.62 -4.09 -3.22
N GLU A 61 -12.58 -4.57 -4.45
CA GLU A 61 -11.51 -4.27 -5.41
C GLU A 61 -11.48 -2.77 -5.76
N ALA A 62 -10.28 -2.20 -5.89
CA ALA A 62 -10.12 -0.77 -6.13
C ALA A 62 -10.90 -0.22 -7.33
N PRO A 63 -10.95 -0.89 -8.51
CA PRO A 63 -11.76 -0.41 -9.63
C PRO A 63 -13.26 -0.31 -9.30
N LYS A 64 -13.80 -1.26 -8.53
CA LYS A 64 -15.20 -1.24 -8.10
C LYS A 64 -15.48 -0.12 -7.11
N LEU A 65 -14.55 0.13 -6.16
CA LEU A 65 -14.66 1.24 -5.22
C LEU A 65 -14.63 2.60 -5.93
N ILE A 66 -13.76 2.76 -6.93
CA ILE A 66 -13.70 3.98 -7.75
C ILE A 66 -15.00 4.18 -8.51
N ALA A 67 -15.49 3.15 -9.20
CA ALA A 67 -16.77 3.22 -9.93
C ALA A 67 -17.95 3.53 -9.00
N ARG A 68 -17.90 2.99 -7.78
CA ARG A 68 -18.90 3.26 -6.75
C ARG A 68 -18.87 4.73 -6.31
N LEU A 69 -17.68 5.28 -6.03
CA LEU A 69 -17.53 6.70 -5.69
C LEU A 69 -18.03 7.61 -6.83
N GLU A 70 -17.76 7.27 -8.10
CA GLU A 70 -18.30 8.00 -9.25
C GLU A 70 -19.84 7.97 -9.29
N SER A 71 -20.44 6.80 -9.03
CA SER A 71 -21.91 6.64 -9.03
C SER A 71 -22.58 7.34 -7.85
N GLU A 72 -21.98 7.30 -6.67
CA GLU A 72 -22.49 7.93 -5.45
C GLU A 72 -22.29 9.47 -5.49
N GLY A 73 -21.26 9.95 -6.16
CA GLY A 73 -20.95 11.37 -6.30
C GLY A 73 -20.80 12.07 -4.95
N LYS A 74 -21.45 13.24 -4.82
CA LYS A 74 -21.44 14.05 -3.58
C LYS A 74 -22.22 13.43 -2.41
N ASP A 75 -23.01 12.41 -2.67
CA ASP A 75 -23.83 11.73 -1.67
C ASP A 75 -23.13 10.45 -1.15
N SER A 76 -21.89 10.20 -1.57
CA SER A 76 -21.12 9.06 -1.07
C SER A 76 -20.95 9.14 0.45
N PRO A 77 -21.18 8.01 1.16
CA PRO A 77 -20.89 7.93 2.59
C PRO A 77 -19.38 7.79 2.89
N ALA A 78 -18.53 7.63 1.88
CA ALA A 78 -17.10 7.43 2.06
C ALA A 78 -16.39 8.75 2.41
N ASP A 79 -15.53 8.68 3.41
CA ASP A 79 -14.67 9.79 3.82
C ASP A 79 -13.23 9.62 3.31
N VAL A 80 -12.75 8.38 3.24
CA VAL A 80 -11.40 8.05 2.80
C VAL A 80 -11.45 6.93 1.78
N LEU A 81 -10.72 7.09 0.67
CA LEU A 81 -10.38 6.00 -0.25
C LEU A 81 -8.96 5.52 0.06
N MET A 82 -8.82 4.20 0.29
CA MET A 82 -7.55 3.59 0.68
C MET A 82 -7.25 2.35 -0.18
N PRO A 83 -6.83 2.52 -1.44
CA PRO A 83 -6.49 1.43 -2.32
C PRO A 83 -5.12 0.80 -1.96
N ALA A 84 -4.92 -0.43 -2.43
CA ALA A 84 -3.68 -1.14 -2.21
C ALA A 84 -2.58 -0.81 -3.23
N ASP A 85 -2.80 0.09 -4.18
CA ASP A 85 -1.83 0.45 -5.21
C ASP A 85 -1.92 1.93 -5.61
N VAL A 86 -0.79 2.49 -6.06
CA VAL A 86 -0.70 3.90 -6.43
C VAL A 86 -1.48 4.24 -7.71
N ALA A 87 -1.59 3.31 -8.66
CA ALA A 87 -2.30 3.58 -9.91
C ALA A 87 -3.78 3.87 -9.66
N SER A 88 -4.40 3.15 -8.71
CA SER A 88 -5.76 3.41 -8.28
C SER A 88 -5.92 4.76 -7.58
N MET A 89 -4.92 5.20 -6.80
CA MET A 89 -4.93 6.54 -6.19
C MET A 89 -4.85 7.64 -7.24
N VAL A 90 -3.94 7.50 -8.20
CA VAL A 90 -3.79 8.46 -9.32
C VAL A 90 -5.08 8.51 -10.13
N LEU A 91 -5.65 7.37 -10.50
CA LEU A 91 -6.90 7.31 -11.25
C LEU A 91 -8.05 8.01 -10.51
N ALA A 92 -8.21 7.76 -9.21
CA ALA A 92 -9.24 8.42 -8.41
C ALA A 92 -9.02 9.94 -8.32
N ALA A 93 -7.75 10.37 -8.17
CA ALA A 93 -7.39 11.78 -8.15
C ALA A 93 -7.67 12.48 -9.50
N ASP A 94 -7.34 11.84 -10.62
CA ASP A 94 -7.54 12.39 -11.96
C ASP A 94 -9.04 12.47 -12.34
N LYS A 95 -9.85 11.59 -11.78
CA LYS A 95 -11.32 11.66 -11.86
C LYS A 95 -11.96 12.70 -10.94
N GLY A 96 -11.15 13.41 -10.13
CA GLY A 96 -11.67 14.43 -9.19
C GLY A 96 -12.38 13.85 -7.97
N LEU A 97 -12.19 12.55 -7.67
CA LEU A 97 -12.83 11.88 -6.53
C LEU A 97 -12.13 12.13 -5.20
N LEU A 98 -10.92 12.71 -5.22
CA LEU A 98 -10.12 12.99 -4.04
C LEU A 98 -9.93 14.51 -3.85
N ALA A 99 -10.14 14.97 -2.62
CA ALA A 99 -9.90 16.34 -2.23
C ALA A 99 -8.39 16.62 -2.07
N ALA A 100 -8.00 17.86 -2.39
CA ALA A 100 -6.67 18.34 -2.04
C ALA A 100 -6.61 18.65 -0.54
N VAL A 101 -5.58 18.13 0.12
CA VAL A 101 -5.33 18.31 1.56
C VAL A 101 -4.06 19.14 1.72
N ASP A 102 -4.16 20.25 2.42
CA ASP A 102 -3.01 21.03 2.89
C ASP A 102 -2.73 20.66 4.35
N SER A 103 -1.71 19.81 4.55
CA SER A 103 -1.28 19.38 5.87
C SER A 103 0.25 19.39 5.95
N SER A 104 0.78 20.23 6.83
CA SER A 104 2.21 20.27 7.14
C SER A 104 2.69 18.94 7.78
N ALA A 105 1.83 18.29 8.56
CA ALA A 105 2.13 16.99 9.16
C ALA A 105 2.33 15.89 8.08
N LEU A 106 1.43 15.84 7.08
CA LEU A 106 1.54 14.89 5.97
C LEU A 106 2.73 15.19 5.06
N THR A 107 2.99 16.46 4.77
CA THR A 107 4.14 16.85 3.93
C THR A 107 5.48 16.60 4.62
N ALA A 108 5.54 16.67 5.95
CA ALA A 108 6.72 16.31 6.73
C ALA A 108 6.92 14.79 6.87
N ALA A 109 5.82 14.02 6.93
CA ALA A 109 5.87 12.56 7.14
C ALA A 109 6.03 11.76 5.84
N VAL A 110 5.52 12.27 4.70
CA VAL A 110 5.51 11.56 3.42
C VAL A 110 6.38 12.30 2.41
N PRO A 111 7.50 11.74 1.95
CA PRO A 111 8.38 12.35 0.94
C PRO A 111 7.62 12.72 -0.34
N ALA A 112 8.08 13.76 -1.05
CA ALA A 112 7.44 14.27 -2.26
C ALA A 112 7.29 13.23 -3.38
N ALA A 113 8.22 12.27 -3.47
CA ALA A 113 8.13 11.17 -4.44
C ALA A 113 6.98 10.20 -4.14
N LEU A 114 6.52 10.14 -2.89
CA LEU A 114 5.56 9.15 -2.39
C LEU A 114 4.17 9.76 -2.14
N ARG A 115 3.89 10.95 -2.66
CA ARG A 115 2.58 11.65 -2.53
C ARG A 115 2.24 12.44 -3.78
N ASP A 116 0.97 12.76 -3.93
CA ASP A 116 0.49 13.66 -4.98
C ASP A 116 1.02 15.10 -4.78
N GLU A 117 1.37 15.76 -5.85
CA GLU A 117 1.88 17.14 -5.81
C GLU A 117 0.83 18.15 -5.34
N LYS A 118 -0.44 17.86 -5.61
CA LYS A 118 -1.59 18.66 -5.19
C LYS A 118 -2.19 18.21 -3.85
N GLY A 119 -1.55 17.23 -3.17
CA GLY A 119 -2.02 16.73 -1.88
C GLY A 119 -3.31 15.89 -1.92
N ARG A 120 -3.66 15.30 -3.07
CA ARG A 120 -4.89 14.52 -3.21
C ARG A 120 -4.77 13.08 -2.68
N TRP A 121 -3.54 12.54 -2.61
CA TRP A 121 -3.24 11.24 -2.02
C TRP A 121 -1.85 11.22 -1.39
N PHE A 122 -1.68 10.31 -0.43
CA PHE A 122 -0.45 10.09 0.33
C PHE A 122 -0.15 8.60 0.41
N GLY A 123 1.10 8.21 0.10
CA GLY A 123 1.60 6.87 0.35
C GLY A 123 1.66 6.59 1.85
N LEU A 124 1.36 5.36 2.25
CA LEU A 124 1.35 4.93 3.66
C LEU A 124 2.20 3.69 3.90
N GLY A 125 2.53 2.93 2.87
CA GLY A 125 3.40 1.78 2.95
C GLY A 125 4.04 1.49 1.61
N GLN A 126 5.32 1.10 1.64
CA GLN A 126 6.10 0.79 0.46
C GLN A 126 6.22 -0.73 0.30
N ARG A 127 5.96 -1.22 -0.90
CA ARG A 127 6.06 -2.64 -1.26
C ARG A 127 6.97 -2.78 -2.46
N LEU A 128 7.99 -3.60 -2.31
CA LEU A 128 8.95 -3.86 -3.37
C LEU A 128 8.60 -5.18 -4.06
N ARG A 129 8.54 -5.15 -5.37
CA ARG A 129 8.44 -6.36 -6.17
C ARG A 129 9.84 -6.83 -6.49
N VAL A 130 10.22 -8.00 -6.04
CA VAL A 130 11.60 -8.47 -6.01
C VAL A 130 11.74 -9.84 -6.64
N VAL A 131 12.97 -10.32 -6.79
CA VAL A 131 13.26 -11.69 -7.22
C VAL A 131 13.58 -12.54 -6.01
N PHE A 132 12.88 -13.65 -5.88
CA PHE A 132 13.20 -14.72 -4.96
C PHE A 132 13.95 -15.82 -5.70
N TYR A 133 14.98 -16.38 -5.07
CA TYR A 133 15.81 -17.41 -5.67
C TYR A 133 16.03 -18.60 -4.73
N ASN A 134 16.14 -19.80 -5.28
CA ASN A 134 16.51 -21.00 -4.53
C ASN A 134 18.00 -20.93 -4.16
N LYS A 135 18.33 -20.89 -2.86
CA LYS A 135 19.71 -20.72 -2.36
C LYS A 135 20.66 -21.85 -2.75
N GLU A 136 20.14 -23.05 -3.01
CA GLU A 136 20.96 -24.21 -3.43
C GLU A 136 21.27 -24.21 -4.93
N LYS A 137 20.41 -23.52 -5.74
CA LYS A 137 20.46 -23.60 -7.21
C LYS A 137 20.96 -22.33 -7.89
N VAL A 138 20.96 -21.19 -7.18
CA VAL A 138 21.33 -19.87 -7.74
C VAL A 138 22.19 -19.10 -6.75
N LYS A 139 23.29 -18.54 -7.25
CA LYS A 139 24.11 -17.57 -6.49
C LYS A 139 23.59 -16.16 -6.74
N PRO A 140 23.57 -15.28 -5.75
CA PRO A 140 23.15 -13.87 -5.95
C PRO A 140 23.91 -13.15 -7.07
N SER A 141 25.16 -13.52 -7.34
CA SER A 141 25.98 -12.96 -8.43
C SER A 141 25.51 -13.29 -9.84
N GLU A 142 24.57 -14.24 -10.00
CA GLU A 142 23.94 -14.58 -11.29
C GLU A 142 22.75 -13.69 -11.60
N LEU A 143 22.32 -12.86 -10.63
CA LEU A 143 21.15 -11.97 -10.72
C LEU A 143 21.63 -10.52 -10.84
N SER A 144 20.92 -9.71 -11.62
CA SER A 144 21.25 -8.29 -11.79
C SER A 144 20.02 -7.39 -11.93
N THR A 145 19.30 -7.44 -13.04
CA THR A 145 18.18 -6.55 -13.35
C THR A 145 16.91 -7.36 -13.66
N TYR A 146 15.77 -6.67 -13.75
CA TYR A 146 14.55 -7.31 -14.28
C TYR A 146 14.75 -7.73 -15.74
N GLU A 147 15.47 -6.91 -16.51
CA GLU A 147 15.71 -7.14 -17.93
C GLU A 147 16.40 -8.49 -18.15
N ASP A 148 17.33 -8.88 -17.28
CA ASP A 148 18.02 -10.18 -17.33
C ASP A 148 17.11 -11.38 -17.13
N LEU A 149 15.91 -11.21 -16.59
CA LEU A 149 14.94 -12.31 -16.44
C LEU A 149 14.36 -12.76 -17.79
N ALA A 150 14.49 -11.93 -18.82
CA ALA A 150 14.12 -12.30 -20.20
C ALA A 150 15.18 -13.12 -20.91
N ASP A 151 16.39 -13.27 -20.34
CA ASP A 151 17.48 -14.06 -20.93
C ASP A 151 17.07 -15.54 -21.01
N PRO A 152 17.30 -16.23 -22.16
CA PRO A 152 17.02 -17.66 -22.34
C PRO A 152 17.72 -18.59 -21.34
N LYS A 153 18.76 -18.17 -20.63
CA LYS A 153 19.38 -18.92 -19.52
C LYS A 153 18.39 -19.31 -18.42
N TRP A 154 17.28 -18.55 -18.30
CA TRP A 154 16.22 -18.77 -17.32
C TRP A 154 15.04 -19.61 -17.87
N LYS A 155 15.16 -20.17 -19.08
CA LYS A 155 14.07 -20.95 -19.70
C LYS A 155 13.57 -22.05 -18.79
N GLY A 156 12.25 -22.02 -18.49
CA GLY A 156 11.61 -22.98 -17.59
C GLY A 156 11.99 -22.81 -16.11
N GLN A 157 12.52 -21.63 -15.70
CA GLN A 157 13.05 -21.42 -14.36
C GLN A 157 12.41 -20.27 -13.59
N ILE A 158 11.37 -19.62 -14.14
CA ILE A 158 10.72 -18.48 -13.52
C ILE A 158 9.29 -18.83 -13.13
N LEU A 159 8.89 -18.46 -11.92
CA LEU A 159 7.53 -18.54 -11.41
C LEU A 159 6.96 -17.15 -11.16
N VAL A 160 5.73 -16.95 -11.59
CA VAL A 160 5.00 -15.70 -11.39
C VAL A 160 3.52 -16.01 -11.16
N ARG A 161 2.81 -15.07 -10.56
CA ARG A 161 1.34 -15.10 -10.50
C ARG A 161 0.73 -14.61 -11.81
N SER A 162 -0.61 -14.71 -11.94
CA SER A 162 -1.35 -14.23 -13.11
C SER A 162 -0.98 -12.79 -13.50
N SER A 163 -0.94 -12.56 -14.80
CA SER A 163 -0.73 -11.24 -15.41
C SER A 163 -1.79 -10.21 -15.03
N SER A 164 -3.05 -10.64 -14.85
CA SER A 164 -4.17 -9.76 -14.52
C SER A 164 -4.04 -9.11 -13.13
N HIS A 165 -3.12 -9.59 -12.31
CA HIS A 165 -2.96 -9.04 -10.97
C HIS A 165 -2.21 -7.70 -11.00
N PRO A 166 -2.69 -6.67 -10.27
CA PRO A 166 -2.10 -5.33 -10.25
C PRO A 166 -0.59 -5.28 -10.01
N TYR A 167 0.00 -6.25 -9.29
CA TYR A 167 1.43 -6.26 -8.99
C TYR A 167 2.31 -6.50 -10.23
N ASN A 168 1.89 -7.36 -11.16
CA ASN A 168 2.61 -7.57 -12.41
C ASN A 168 2.34 -6.41 -13.38
N LEU A 169 1.08 -5.96 -13.45
CA LEU A 169 0.72 -4.82 -14.27
C LEU A 169 1.48 -3.56 -13.88
N SER A 170 1.66 -3.30 -12.59
CA SER A 170 2.41 -2.12 -12.13
C SER A 170 3.90 -2.20 -12.48
N LEU A 171 4.52 -3.39 -12.40
CA LEU A 171 5.91 -3.57 -12.83
C LEU A 171 6.07 -3.31 -14.33
N ILE A 172 5.20 -3.89 -15.16
CA ILE A 172 5.23 -3.69 -16.61
C ILE A 172 4.94 -2.23 -16.95
N ALA A 173 3.97 -1.60 -16.29
CA ALA A 173 3.66 -0.19 -16.47
C ALA A 173 4.84 0.73 -16.10
N ALA A 174 5.58 0.42 -15.03
CA ALA A 174 6.79 1.13 -14.66
C ALA A 174 7.90 0.94 -15.72
N MET A 175 8.04 -0.25 -16.30
CA MET A 175 8.97 -0.48 -17.39
C MET A 175 8.57 0.29 -18.66
N ILE A 176 7.27 0.38 -18.96
CA ILE A 176 6.78 1.22 -20.09
C ILE A 176 7.15 2.68 -19.85
N ALA A 177 6.90 3.19 -18.64
CA ALA A 177 7.21 4.58 -18.30
C ALA A 177 8.70 4.91 -18.40
N THR A 178 9.57 3.95 -18.13
CA THR A 178 11.03 4.14 -18.10
C THR A 178 11.70 3.83 -19.43
N SER A 179 11.33 2.74 -20.11
CA SER A 179 12.04 2.22 -21.28
C SER A 179 11.21 2.22 -22.57
N GLY A 180 9.92 2.54 -22.48
CA GLY A 180 8.96 2.51 -23.58
C GLY A 180 8.28 1.17 -23.79
N ALA A 181 7.14 1.19 -24.48
CA ALA A 181 6.24 0.04 -24.66
C ALA A 181 6.91 -1.13 -25.40
N GLU A 182 7.72 -0.86 -26.42
CA GLU A 182 8.39 -1.88 -27.23
C GLU A 182 9.36 -2.73 -26.40
N LYS A 183 10.21 -2.08 -25.59
CA LYS A 183 11.15 -2.79 -24.70
C LYS A 183 10.42 -3.55 -23.61
N ALA A 184 9.39 -2.96 -23.01
CA ALA A 184 8.56 -3.61 -22.01
C ALA A 184 7.83 -4.85 -22.58
N GLU A 185 7.34 -4.78 -23.81
CA GLU A 185 6.73 -5.93 -24.49
C GLU A 185 7.75 -7.03 -24.79
N SER A 186 8.94 -6.68 -25.30
CA SER A 186 10.03 -7.63 -25.54
C SER A 186 10.42 -8.35 -24.26
N TRP A 187 10.59 -7.60 -23.16
CA TRP A 187 10.84 -8.16 -21.84
C TRP A 187 9.73 -9.11 -21.38
N THR A 188 8.47 -8.68 -21.50
CA THR A 188 7.31 -9.49 -21.07
C THR A 188 7.25 -10.80 -21.84
N LYS A 189 7.50 -10.79 -23.17
CA LYS A 189 7.59 -12.00 -23.99
C LYS A 189 8.73 -12.91 -23.55
N GLY A 190 9.91 -12.35 -23.27
CA GLY A 190 11.06 -13.09 -22.79
C GLY A 190 10.79 -13.79 -21.46
N VAL A 191 10.25 -13.06 -20.48
CA VAL A 191 9.86 -13.63 -19.17
C VAL A 191 8.79 -14.72 -19.35
N THR A 192 7.78 -14.46 -20.18
CA THR A 192 6.72 -15.46 -20.45
C THR A 192 7.29 -16.76 -21.05
N SER A 193 8.27 -16.65 -21.95
CA SER A 193 8.97 -17.78 -22.55
C SER A 193 9.84 -18.55 -21.54
N ASN A 194 10.22 -17.93 -20.43
CA ASN A 194 11.05 -18.48 -19.38
C ASN A 194 10.24 -19.05 -18.19
N LEU A 195 8.90 -18.98 -18.25
CA LEU A 195 8.06 -19.51 -17.19
C LEU A 195 8.19 -21.03 -17.06
N ALA A 196 8.30 -21.52 -15.83
CA ALA A 196 8.35 -22.94 -15.52
C ALA A 196 7.00 -23.66 -15.74
N ARG A 197 5.91 -22.90 -15.59
CA ARG A 197 4.53 -23.37 -15.78
C ARG A 197 3.58 -22.22 -16.06
N THR A 198 2.36 -22.53 -16.45
CA THR A 198 1.27 -21.55 -16.50
C THR A 198 1.10 -20.91 -15.11
N PRO A 199 1.02 -19.57 -15.04
CA PRO A 199 0.83 -18.85 -13.78
C PRO A 199 -0.39 -19.34 -13.00
N GLN A 200 -0.20 -19.60 -11.72
CA GLN A 200 -1.26 -20.01 -10.80
C GLN A 200 -0.90 -19.65 -9.35
N GLY A 201 -1.90 -19.45 -8.51
CA GLY A 201 -1.70 -19.09 -7.11
C GLY A 201 -1.20 -17.65 -6.90
N GLY A 202 -0.92 -17.32 -5.65
CA GLY A 202 -0.41 -16.02 -5.22
C GLY A 202 1.11 -15.98 -5.04
N ASP A 203 1.61 -14.85 -4.56
CA ASP A 203 3.06 -14.63 -4.36
C ASP A 203 3.67 -15.65 -3.36
N VAL A 204 2.93 -16.03 -2.30
CA VAL A 204 3.38 -17.04 -1.34
C VAL A 204 3.55 -18.41 -2.03
N ASP A 205 2.65 -18.75 -2.95
CA ASP A 205 2.72 -20.04 -3.68
C ASP A 205 3.94 -20.08 -4.59
N GLN A 206 4.30 -18.95 -5.22
CA GLN A 206 5.51 -18.86 -6.03
C GLN A 206 6.77 -19.04 -5.17
N ILE A 207 6.85 -18.37 -4.01
CA ILE A 207 7.99 -18.50 -3.10
C ILE A 207 8.12 -19.96 -2.58
N ARG A 208 7.01 -20.59 -2.23
CA ARG A 208 7.00 -22.00 -1.79
C ARG A 208 7.43 -22.97 -2.90
N ALA A 209 7.00 -22.73 -4.13
CA ALA A 209 7.38 -23.54 -5.29
C ALA A 209 8.90 -23.43 -5.59
N VAL A 210 9.49 -22.21 -5.46
CA VAL A 210 10.95 -22.03 -5.51
C VAL A 210 11.63 -22.80 -4.38
N ALA A 211 11.11 -22.72 -3.15
CA ALA A 211 11.66 -23.46 -2.00
C ALA A 211 11.60 -24.98 -2.21
N ALA A 212 10.58 -25.49 -2.88
CA ALA A 212 10.41 -26.90 -3.25
C ALA A 212 11.30 -27.32 -4.44
N GLY A 213 11.94 -26.35 -5.12
CA GLY A 213 12.82 -26.62 -6.26
C GLY A 213 12.11 -26.83 -7.59
N GLU A 214 10.81 -26.47 -7.70
CA GLU A 214 10.04 -26.51 -8.95
C GLU A 214 10.64 -25.59 -10.02
N ALA A 215 11.16 -24.42 -9.60
CA ALA A 215 11.92 -23.52 -10.44
C ALA A 215 13.03 -22.83 -9.62
N LYS A 216 13.89 -22.07 -10.29
CA LYS A 216 15.00 -21.35 -9.65
C LYS A 216 14.59 -20.01 -9.07
N LEU A 217 13.67 -19.31 -9.74
CA LEU A 217 13.33 -17.92 -9.48
C LEU A 217 11.82 -17.70 -9.35
N ALA A 218 11.43 -16.71 -8.56
CA ALA A 218 10.08 -16.16 -8.59
C ALA A 218 10.10 -14.64 -8.50
N ILE A 219 9.15 -13.96 -9.16
CA ILE A 219 8.88 -12.54 -8.99
C ILE A 219 7.70 -12.40 -8.03
N ALA A 220 7.93 -11.80 -6.85
CA ALA A 220 6.91 -11.63 -5.82
C ALA A 220 7.19 -10.38 -4.96
N ASN A 221 6.20 -9.96 -4.16
CA ASN A 221 6.39 -8.83 -3.27
C ASN A 221 7.14 -9.20 -1.99
N SER A 222 8.01 -8.32 -1.52
CA SER A 222 8.92 -8.52 -0.40
C SER A 222 8.22 -8.87 0.92
N TYR A 223 7.08 -8.25 1.22
CA TYR A 223 6.38 -8.44 2.50
C TYR A 223 5.83 -9.87 2.69
N TYR A 224 5.52 -10.61 1.61
CA TYR A 224 5.10 -12.00 1.73
C TYR A 224 6.19 -12.88 2.31
N TYR A 225 7.43 -12.65 1.90
CA TYR A 225 8.58 -13.38 2.44
C TYR A 225 8.81 -13.06 3.93
N ALA A 226 8.70 -11.79 4.31
CA ALA A 226 8.76 -11.39 5.70
C ALA A 226 7.65 -12.07 6.55
N ARG A 227 6.42 -12.15 6.02
CA ARG A 227 5.32 -12.88 6.67
C ARG A 227 5.59 -14.37 6.78
N MET A 228 6.19 -15.00 5.79
CA MET A 228 6.57 -16.41 5.85
C MET A 228 7.63 -16.66 6.93
N LEU A 229 8.66 -15.81 7.05
CA LEU A 229 9.69 -15.89 8.07
C LEU A 229 9.13 -15.75 9.50
N ASN A 230 8.07 -14.96 9.67
CA ASN A 230 7.40 -14.72 10.96
C ASN A 230 6.13 -15.55 11.16
N SER A 231 5.85 -16.48 10.25
CA SER A 231 4.64 -17.32 10.32
C SER A 231 4.63 -18.19 11.59
N PRO A 232 3.48 -18.40 12.23
CA PRO A 232 3.34 -19.42 13.28
C PRO A 232 3.47 -20.84 12.76
N HIS A 233 3.36 -21.06 11.44
CA HIS A 233 3.42 -22.37 10.78
C HIS A 233 4.87 -22.75 10.45
N PRO A 234 5.42 -23.84 11.04
CA PRO A 234 6.83 -24.22 10.83
C PRO A 234 7.20 -24.48 9.36
N GLU A 235 6.28 -25.05 8.58
CA GLU A 235 6.50 -25.34 7.16
C GLU A 235 6.69 -24.09 6.32
N MET A 236 6.04 -22.98 6.68
CA MET A 236 6.20 -21.69 6.01
C MET A 236 7.58 -21.10 6.30
N LYS A 237 8.04 -21.17 7.56
CA LYS A 237 9.40 -20.75 7.94
C LYS A 237 10.45 -21.58 7.23
N ALA A 238 10.29 -22.91 7.22
CA ALA A 238 11.23 -23.83 6.56
C ALA A 238 11.32 -23.55 5.06
N ALA A 239 10.19 -23.27 4.38
CA ALA A 239 10.20 -22.88 2.99
C ALA A 239 10.94 -21.55 2.78
N ALA A 240 10.65 -20.52 3.60
CA ALA A 240 11.32 -19.24 3.51
C ALA A 240 12.85 -19.35 3.69
N GLN A 241 13.33 -20.22 4.59
CA GLN A 241 14.77 -20.40 4.85
C GLN A 241 15.54 -20.91 3.62
N LYS A 242 14.90 -21.69 2.73
CA LYS A 242 15.51 -22.20 1.49
C LYS A 242 15.61 -21.18 0.37
N VAL A 243 14.95 -20.03 0.52
CA VAL A 243 14.84 -18.98 -0.49
C VAL A 243 15.62 -17.74 -0.07
N GLY A 244 16.29 -17.11 -1.02
CA GLY A 244 16.89 -15.79 -0.86
C GLY A 244 16.04 -14.72 -1.51
N ILE A 245 16.21 -13.48 -1.05
CA ILE A 245 15.62 -12.28 -1.65
C ILE A 245 16.70 -11.51 -2.40
N PHE A 246 16.39 -11.00 -3.58
CA PHE A 246 17.27 -10.19 -4.40
C PHE A 246 16.52 -8.96 -4.89
N PHE A 247 17.11 -7.78 -4.70
CA PHE A 247 16.59 -6.50 -5.18
C PHE A 247 17.17 -6.22 -6.58
N PRO A 248 16.36 -6.26 -7.66
CA PRO A 248 16.85 -6.01 -9.02
C PRO A 248 17.25 -4.54 -9.22
N ASN A 249 17.99 -4.27 -10.31
CA ASN A 249 18.30 -2.92 -10.80
C ASN A 249 19.08 -2.03 -9.82
N GLN A 250 19.89 -2.60 -8.91
CA GLN A 250 20.67 -1.82 -7.94
C GLN A 250 21.82 -1.06 -8.61
N LYS A 251 22.28 -1.53 -9.78
CA LYS A 251 23.30 -0.92 -10.64
C LYS A 251 22.76 -0.82 -12.08
N ALA A 252 21.56 -0.24 -12.22
CA ALA A 252 20.89 -0.15 -13.51
C ALA A 252 21.57 0.85 -14.45
N ALA A 253 21.54 0.54 -15.76
CA ALA A 253 21.92 1.45 -16.82
C ALA A 253 20.83 2.52 -17.05
N GLU A 254 21.16 3.55 -17.80
CA GLU A 254 20.20 4.54 -18.28
C GLU A 254 19.10 3.85 -19.10
N GLY A 255 17.85 4.28 -18.94
CA GLY A 255 16.70 3.68 -19.60
C GLY A 255 16.21 2.37 -19.00
N GLN A 256 16.72 1.97 -17.83
CA GLN A 256 16.19 0.89 -16.99
C GLN A 256 15.58 1.46 -15.71
N LEU A 257 14.75 0.68 -15.01
CA LEU A 257 14.30 1.04 -13.67
C LEU A 257 15.51 1.30 -12.76
N GLN A 258 15.50 2.43 -12.05
CA GLN A 258 16.63 2.87 -11.25
C GLN A 258 16.58 2.32 -9.82
N GLY A 259 16.24 1.04 -9.68
CA GLY A 259 16.12 0.31 -8.41
C GLY A 259 15.03 -0.75 -8.48
N ALA A 260 14.75 -1.39 -7.35
CA ALA A 260 13.66 -2.33 -7.26
C ALA A 260 12.31 -1.63 -7.48
N HIS A 261 11.41 -2.24 -8.24
CA HIS A 261 10.08 -1.69 -8.51
C HIS A 261 9.32 -1.44 -7.21
N LEU A 262 8.89 -0.21 -7.04
CA LEU A 262 8.15 0.28 -5.89
C LEU A 262 6.68 0.48 -6.23
N ASN A 263 5.79 -0.05 -5.40
CA ASN A 263 4.38 0.31 -5.38
C ASN A 263 3.97 0.74 -3.97
N LEU A 264 2.95 1.57 -3.87
CA LEU A 264 2.49 2.14 -2.61
C LEU A 264 1.08 1.63 -2.27
N SER A 265 0.87 1.33 -0.99
CA SER A 265 -0.46 1.49 -0.42
C SER A 265 -0.59 2.93 0.08
N GLY A 266 -1.76 3.50 -0.01
CA GLY A 266 -1.95 4.88 0.39
C GLY A 266 -3.41 5.23 0.64
N ALA A 267 -3.66 6.52 0.90
CA ALA A 267 -5.01 7.03 1.15
C ALA A 267 -5.16 8.45 0.61
N GLY A 268 -6.41 8.80 0.29
CA GLY A 268 -6.85 10.16 -0.03
C GLY A 268 -8.22 10.44 0.57
N VAL A 269 -8.47 11.70 0.90
CA VAL A 269 -9.78 12.16 1.38
C VAL A 269 -10.76 12.21 0.19
N VAL A 270 -11.93 11.63 0.34
CA VAL A 270 -12.98 11.67 -0.70
C VAL A 270 -13.50 13.11 -0.83
N ALA A 271 -13.60 13.60 -2.07
CA ALA A 271 -13.96 15.01 -2.35
C ALA A 271 -15.32 15.42 -1.77
N GLY A 272 -16.30 14.48 -1.72
CA GLY A 272 -17.63 14.68 -1.14
C GLY A 272 -17.76 14.42 0.36
N SER A 273 -16.66 14.09 1.05
CA SER A 273 -16.70 13.76 2.47
C SER A 273 -17.28 14.89 3.33
N ARG A 274 -18.19 14.52 4.22
CA ARG A 274 -18.76 15.43 5.24
C ARG A 274 -17.90 15.51 6.51
N HIS A 275 -16.88 14.64 6.63
CA HIS A 275 -15.98 14.51 7.78
C HIS A 275 -14.53 14.75 7.38
N GLN A 276 -14.28 15.76 6.52
CA GLN A 276 -12.94 16.01 5.96
C GLN A 276 -11.85 16.16 7.03
N ALA A 277 -12.14 16.90 8.12
CA ALA A 277 -11.16 17.09 9.19
C ALA A 277 -10.77 15.77 9.87
N GLN A 278 -11.74 14.89 10.12
CA GLN A 278 -11.50 13.57 10.70
C GLN A 278 -10.78 12.64 9.72
N ALA A 279 -11.10 12.74 8.41
CA ALA A 279 -10.43 12.01 7.36
C ALA A 279 -8.95 12.41 7.24
N VAL A 280 -8.66 13.70 7.30
CA VAL A 280 -7.28 14.22 7.36
C VAL A 280 -6.57 13.71 8.61
N GLN A 281 -7.19 13.84 9.79
CA GLN A 281 -6.64 13.35 11.05
C GLN A 281 -6.32 11.83 11.00
N PHE A 282 -7.16 11.05 10.34
CA PHE A 282 -6.92 9.62 10.13
C PHE A 282 -5.69 9.36 9.27
N ILE A 283 -5.55 10.05 8.13
CA ILE A 283 -4.38 9.88 7.25
C ILE A 283 -3.11 10.39 7.95
N GLU A 284 -3.16 11.50 8.69
CA GLU A 284 -2.05 12.00 9.51
C GLU A 284 -1.62 10.97 10.56
N TYR A 285 -2.58 10.34 11.24
CA TYR A 285 -2.28 9.28 12.19
C TYR A 285 -1.55 8.12 11.51
N LEU A 286 -2.05 7.64 10.36
CA LEU A 286 -1.42 6.54 9.62
C LEU A 286 -0.01 6.90 9.12
N ALA A 287 0.26 8.16 8.79
CA ALA A 287 1.56 8.67 8.37
C ALA A 287 2.49 9.02 9.54
N SER A 288 1.97 9.14 10.77
CA SER A 288 2.75 9.46 11.97
C SER A 288 3.76 8.35 12.29
N GLU A 289 4.74 8.66 13.16
CA GLU A 289 5.70 7.63 13.60
C GLU A 289 5.00 6.43 14.27
N GLU A 290 3.96 6.66 15.07
CA GLU A 290 3.19 5.61 15.72
C GLU A 290 2.46 4.72 14.71
N GLY A 291 1.70 5.33 13.78
CA GLY A 291 0.97 4.62 12.73
C GLY A 291 1.90 3.83 11.80
N GLN A 292 3.05 4.42 11.45
CA GLN A 292 4.02 3.79 10.56
C GLN A 292 4.78 2.63 11.21
N ARG A 293 5.09 2.70 12.52
CA ARG A 293 5.64 1.54 13.25
C ARG A 293 4.65 0.38 13.25
N LEU A 294 3.40 0.67 13.53
CA LEU A 294 2.35 -0.35 13.50
C LEU A 294 2.18 -0.97 12.10
N TYR A 295 2.32 -0.16 11.05
CA TYR A 295 2.32 -0.63 9.66
C TYR A 295 3.51 -1.56 9.36
N ALA A 296 4.72 -1.16 9.75
CA ALA A 296 5.93 -1.93 9.53
C ALA A 296 5.91 -3.27 10.26
N ASP A 297 5.40 -3.29 11.49
CA ASP A 297 5.42 -4.47 12.34
C ASP A 297 4.29 -5.47 11.99
N SER A 298 3.09 -4.97 11.63
CA SER A 298 1.95 -5.83 11.32
C SER A 298 1.93 -6.32 9.87
N ASN A 299 2.35 -5.48 8.91
CA ASN A 299 2.24 -5.76 7.48
C ASN A 299 3.56 -6.12 6.82
N PHE A 300 4.70 -5.83 7.46
CA PHE A 300 6.04 -5.94 6.86
C PHE A 300 6.16 -5.12 5.56
N GLU A 301 5.48 -3.97 5.49
CA GLU A 301 5.69 -2.96 4.47
C GLU A 301 6.76 -1.98 4.96
N TYR A 302 7.59 -1.46 4.04
CA TYR A 302 8.56 -0.44 4.40
C TYR A 302 7.84 0.86 4.72
N PRO A 303 8.20 1.55 5.83
CA PRO A 303 7.59 2.83 6.18
C PRO A 303 7.84 3.88 5.10
N VAL A 304 6.87 4.78 4.90
CA VAL A 304 7.07 5.97 4.07
C VAL A 304 7.67 7.12 4.88
N ASN A 305 7.40 7.17 6.18
CA ASN A 305 7.94 8.19 7.07
C ASN A 305 9.44 7.93 7.33
N PRO A 306 10.35 8.83 6.91
CA PRO A 306 11.80 8.60 7.02
C PRO A 306 12.32 8.54 8.47
N LYS A 307 11.49 8.98 9.44
CA LYS A 307 11.82 8.88 10.87
C LYS A 307 11.54 7.49 11.45
N VAL A 308 10.91 6.61 10.70
CA VAL A 308 10.54 5.26 11.15
C VAL A 308 11.41 4.23 10.46
N ALA A 309 12.15 3.47 11.23
CA ALA A 309 12.95 2.37 10.72
C ALA A 309 12.05 1.21 10.27
N PRO A 310 12.45 0.43 9.24
CA PRO A 310 11.80 -0.83 8.91
C PRO A 310 11.82 -1.79 10.10
N SER A 311 10.89 -2.77 10.10
CA SER A 311 10.87 -3.83 11.11
C SER A 311 12.19 -4.63 11.12
N GLU A 312 12.49 -5.31 12.22
CA GLU A 312 13.73 -6.10 12.34
C GLU A 312 13.85 -7.17 11.23
N THR A 313 12.74 -7.74 10.79
CA THR A 313 12.73 -8.69 9.68
C THR A 313 13.11 -8.02 8.35
N LEU A 314 12.59 -6.83 8.08
CA LEU A 314 12.91 -6.12 6.84
C LEU A 314 14.36 -5.62 6.81
N LYS A 315 14.93 -5.25 7.95
CA LYS A 315 16.36 -4.87 8.05
C LYS A 315 17.30 -6.00 7.64
N GLN A 316 16.91 -7.25 7.90
CA GLN A 316 17.70 -8.44 7.51
C GLN A 316 17.77 -8.64 5.98
N PHE A 317 16.88 -8.02 5.21
CA PHE A 317 16.93 -8.10 3.75
C PHE A 317 18.05 -7.26 3.13
N GLY A 318 18.68 -6.41 3.92
CA GLY A 318 19.79 -5.56 3.49
C GLY A 318 19.35 -4.23 2.89
N ALA A 319 20.34 -3.46 2.46
CA ALA A 319 20.11 -2.17 1.81
C ALA A 319 19.61 -2.36 0.37
N TYR A 320 18.73 -1.48 -0.06
CA TYR A 320 18.21 -1.44 -1.43
C TYR A 320 17.99 0.00 -1.88
N ARG A 321 17.95 0.18 -3.20
CA ARG A 321 17.41 1.36 -3.87
C ARG A 321 16.10 0.99 -4.53
N ALA A 322 15.05 1.80 -4.30
CA ALA A 322 13.77 1.68 -4.97
C ALA A 322 13.68 2.64 -6.15
N ASP A 323 12.94 2.28 -7.19
CA ASP A 323 12.60 3.19 -8.27
C ASP A 323 11.42 4.08 -7.90
N GLU A 324 11.70 5.23 -7.29
CA GLU A 324 10.69 6.22 -6.91
C GLU A 324 10.17 7.03 -8.12
N ALA A 325 10.95 7.12 -9.20
CA ALA A 325 10.59 7.92 -10.37
C ALA A 325 9.35 7.37 -11.08
N ALA A 326 9.24 6.04 -11.18
CA ALA A 326 8.11 5.40 -11.82
C ALA A 326 6.80 5.47 -11.03
N VAL A 327 6.83 5.79 -9.72
CA VAL A 327 5.65 5.75 -8.84
C VAL A 327 4.48 6.58 -9.38
N LYS A 328 4.75 7.79 -9.85
CA LYS A 328 3.72 8.72 -10.35
C LYS A 328 3.36 8.47 -11.81
N THR A 329 4.28 7.96 -12.61
CA THR A 329 4.12 7.85 -14.07
C THR A 329 3.52 6.53 -14.51
N MET A 330 3.73 5.43 -13.78
CA MET A 330 3.24 4.11 -14.17
C MET A 330 1.72 4.03 -14.30
N ALA A 331 0.96 4.83 -13.56
CA ALA A 331 -0.51 4.80 -13.61
C ALA A 331 -1.05 5.01 -15.02
N ALA A 332 -0.44 5.92 -15.81
CA ALA A 332 -0.83 6.21 -17.19
C ALA A 332 -0.62 5.02 -18.15
N HIS A 333 0.19 4.04 -17.76
CA HIS A 333 0.60 2.93 -18.61
C HIS A 333 -0.05 1.58 -18.27
N VAL A 334 -0.93 1.53 -17.27
CA VAL A 334 -1.57 0.28 -16.82
C VAL A 334 -2.38 -0.37 -17.95
N GLN A 335 -3.12 0.41 -18.74
CA GLN A 335 -3.92 -0.11 -19.84
C GLN A 335 -3.04 -0.71 -20.96
N GLU A 336 -1.89 -0.10 -21.23
CA GLU A 336 -0.95 -0.67 -22.20
C GLU A 336 -0.25 -1.91 -21.62
N ALA A 337 0.04 -1.94 -20.32
CA ALA A 337 0.57 -3.13 -19.66
C ALA A 337 -0.38 -4.34 -19.80
N ILE A 338 -1.69 -4.13 -19.68
CA ILE A 338 -2.70 -5.19 -19.92
C ILE A 338 -2.60 -5.71 -21.35
N ARG A 339 -2.60 -4.81 -22.35
CA ARG A 339 -2.46 -5.21 -23.76
C ARG A 339 -1.16 -5.95 -24.06
N ILE A 340 -0.06 -5.53 -23.44
CA ILE A 340 1.24 -6.20 -23.56
C ILE A 340 1.20 -7.62 -22.97
N THR A 341 0.60 -7.81 -21.79
CA THR A 341 0.49 -9.16 -21.20
C THR A 341 -0.33 -10.09 -22.08
N ASP A 342 -1.41 -9.60 -22.67
CA ASP A 342 -2.24 -10.39 -23.60
C ASP A 342 -1.43 -10.80 -24.85
N ARG A 343 -0.72 -9.85 -25.49
CA ARG A 343 0.12 -10.13 -26.67
C ARG A 343 1.32 -11.04 -26.36
N ALA A 344 1.84 -10.98 -25.14
CA ALA A 344 2.93 -11.83 -24.68
C ALA A 344 2.46 -13.25 -24.26
N GLY A 345 1.16 -13.48 -24.14
CA GLY A 345 0.60 -14.74 -23.67
C GLY A 345 0.83 -15.04 -22.20
N TRP A 346 1.09 -14.01 -21.39
CA TRP A 346 1.17 -14.16 -19.93
C TRP A 346 -0.25 -14.24 -19.36
N LYS A 347 -0.62 -15.40 -18.86
CA LYS A 347 -1.97 -15.69 -18.35
C LYS A 347 -2.11 -15.47 -16.85
#